data_9820be1fdcce8fd94036926424b52dd0
#
_entry.id   9820be1fdcce8fd94036926424b52dd0
#
_cell.length_a   1.000
_cell.length_b   1.000
_cell.length_c   1.000
_cell.angle_alpha   90.00
_cell.angle_beta   90.00
_cell.angle_gamma   90.00
#
_symmetry.space_group_name_H-M   'P 1'
#
loop_
_entity.id
_entity.type
_entity.pdbx_description
1 polymer ?
#
loop_
_entity_poly.entity_id
_entity_poly.type
_entity_poly.pdbx_seq_one_letter_code
_entity_poly.pdbx_strand_id
1 'polypeptide(L)'
;MSHIHWVGTGLSAIPGIKRLIENGHKITVWNRTIEKAQSSLKGLNPEIQKFSIEALNSNLNKNDILISMLPGDWHVPLAKICLQKQAHFVSSSYISPEMLALNSDFKDANLACVNEVGLDPGIDHSMAHFLVNDLKNSLPKNDVSVDFISYCGGVPKIPNPFRYKFSWSPAGVLKALKSPSKSIKNGEIWDVERPWDAITRYTAPLPEPEEFEVYPNRDSLPFLKQYHFNPDWHVNQFVRGTLRLDGWSKAWSNVFKEIENLTFPEGDTRLQEMSNEFWAKNAYEENEPDRVILCVSLSAKSNSETLYHKSYVLDAWGTQESSAMARLVSIPVATAVEAIKNGEIKPGVTSAPDSPDLVDRWMVMVESLSQHLEIVDHLQ
;
A
#
# COMPACT_ATOMS: atom_id res chain seq x y z
N MET A 1 14.93 12.31 23.23
CA MET A 1 13.92 11.44 22.64
C MET A 1 13.63 11.97 21.24
N SER A 2 13.57 11.13 20.22
CA SER A 2 13.23 11.52 18.85
C SER A 2 11.83 12.09 18.79
N HIS A 3 11.66 13.25 18.17
CA HIS A 3 10.38 13.86 17.90
C HIS A 3 9.79 13.30 16.59
N ILE A 4 8.49 13.26 16.46
CA ILE A 4 7.82 12.77 15.27
C ILE A 4 7.15 13.93 14.54
N HIS A 5 7.43 14.07 13.25
CA HIS A 5 6.81 15.03 12.36
C HIS A 5 5.94 14.29 11.34
N TRP A 6 4.62 14.47 11.44
CA TRP A 6 3.66 13.86 10.52
C TRP A 6 3.16 14.88 9.51
N VAL A 7 3.44 14.69 8.24
CA VAL A 7 3.07 15.62 7.17
C VAL A 7 1.88 15.08 6.38
N GLY A 8 0.76 15.82 6.45
CA GLY A 8 -0.48 15.51 5.73
C GLY A 8 -1.56 14.85 6.59
N THR A 9 -2.77 15.43 6.56
CA THR A 9 -3.98 14.89 7.21
C THR A 9 -5.01 14.51 6.16
N GLY A 10 -4.57 13.71 5.16
CA GLY A 10 -5.44 13.18 4.12
C GLY A 10 -6.37 12.07 4.64
N LEU A 11 -7.14 11.47 3.72
CA LEU A 11 -8.13 10.44 4.02
C LEU A 11 -7.58 9.23 4.79
N SER A 12 -6.30 8.93 4.62
CA SER A 12 -5.65 7.74 5.20
C SER A 12 -4.65 8.06 6.31
N ALA A 13 -4.80 9.17 7.06
CA ALA A 13 -3.77 9.62 8.00
C ALA A 13 -4.15 9.45 9.48
N ILE A 14 -5.42 9.69 9.81
CA ILE A 14 -5.87 9.93 11.20
C ILE A 14 -5.64 8.74 12.14
N PRO A 15 -5.94 7.47 11.78
CA PRO A 15 -5.73 6.34 12.69
C PRO A 15 -4.26 6.16 13.12
N GLY A 16 -3.30 6.39 12.20
CA GLY A 16 -1.88 6.33 12.53
C GLY A 16 -1.42 7.45 13.47
N ILE A 17 -1.90 8.68 13.26
CA ILE A 17 -1.66 9.81 14.18
C ILE A 17 -2.22 9.49 15.56
N LYS A 18 -3.48 9.02 15.63
CA LYS A 18 -4.14 8.62 16.86
C LYS A 18 -3.32 7.57 17.63
N ARG A 19 -2.90 6.49 16.94
CA ARG A 19 -2.06 5.44 17.53
C ARG A 19 -0.78 6.00 18.16
N LEU A 20 -0.05 6.85 17.46
CA LEU A 20 1.19 7.42 17.97
C LEU A 20 0.95 8.30 19.21
N ILE A 21 -0.13 9.07 19.25
CA ILE A 21 -0.51 9.89 20.40
C ILE A 21 -0.89 9.01 21.59
N GLU A 22 -1.74 7.99 21.39
CA GLU A 22 -2.19 7.06 22.42
C GLU A 22 -1.04 6.25 23.02
N ASN A 23 -0.02 5.94 22.20
CA ASN A 23 1.22 5.30 22.65
C ASN A 23 2.22 6.28 23.31
N GLY A 24 1.79 7.52 23.59
CA GLY A 24 2.56 8.51 24.35
C GLY A 24 3.67 9.19 23.55
N HIS A 25 3.64 9.12 22.23
CA HIS A 25 4.63 9.81 21.40
C HIS A 25 4.30 11.29 21.26
N LYS A 26 5.33 12.14 21.35
CA LYS A 26 5.22 13.56 20.99
C LYS A 26 5.26 13.69 19.47
N ILE A 27 4.22 14.33 18.93
CA ILE A 27 4.02 14.47 17.49
C ILE A 27 3.66 15.91 17.12
N THR A 28 4.29 16.45 16.09
CA THR A 28 3.85 17.66 15.39
C THR A 28 3.23 17.27 14.06
N VAL A 29 1.99 17.67 13.84
CA VAL A 29 1.27 17.44 12.59
C VAL A 29 1.39 18.66 11.70
N TRP A 30 1.86 18.46 10.48
CA TRP A 30 2.06 19.47 9.47
C TRP A 30 1.00 19.38 8.40
N ASN A 31 0.26 20.45 8.17
CA ASN A 31 -0.74 20.47 7.11
C ASN A 31 -0.79 21.83 6.41
N ARG A 32 -1.12 21.85 5.11
CA ARG A 32 -1.26 23.08 4.33
C ARG A 32 -2.34 23.99 4.89
N THR A 33 -3.47 23.40 5.32
CA THR A 33 -4.63 24.08 5.90
C THR A 33 -4.75 23.66 7.37
N ILE A 34 -4.44 24.58 8.30
CA ILE A 34 -4.44 24.31 9.75
C ILE A 34 -5.85 23.91 10.23
N GLU A 35 -6.87 24.62 9.78
CA GLU A 35 -8.27 24.42 10.19
C GLU A 35 -8.76 23.01 9.83
N LYS A 36 -8.34 22.50 8.65
CA LYS A 36 -8.63 21.12 8.25
C LYS A 36 -7.97 20.12 9.19
N ALA A 37 -6.71 20.30 9.54
CA ALA A 37 -6.01 19.42 10.47
C ALA A 37 -6.64 19.46 11.87
N GLN A 38 -6.97 20.63 12.38
CA GLN A 38 -7.64 20.81 13.67
C GLN A 38 -9.01 20.10 13.70
N SER A 39 -9.80 20.24 12.64
CA SER A 39 -11.08 19.54 12.53
C SER A 39 -10.92 18.02 12.50
N SER A 40 -9.98 17.50 11.69
CA SER A 40 -9.75 16.07 11.54
C SER A 40 -9.15 15.41 12.79
N LEU A 41 -8.46 16.18 13.64
CA LEU A 41 -7.76 15.72 14.85
C LEU A 41 -8.45 16.16 16.14
N LYS A 42 -9.72 16.57 16.04
CA LYS A 42 -10.51 17.01 17.20
C LYS A 42 -10.49 15.93 18.29
N GLY A 43 -10.10 16.33 19.50
CA GLY A 43 -10.01 15.44 20.67
C GLY A 43 -8.65 14.76 20.87
N LEU A 44 -7.75 14.79 19.87
CA LEU A 44 -6.40 14.20 20.01
C LEU A 44 -5.35 15.23 20.46
N ASN A 45 -5.58 16.51 20.21
CA ASN A 45 -4.75 17.65 20.65
C ASN A 45 -3.22 17.54 20.36
N PRO A 46 -2.78 17.11 19.17
CA PRO A 46 -1.37 17.22 18.80
C PRO A 46 -0.99 18.67 18.57
N GLU A 47 0.31 18.95 18.57
CA GLU A 47 0.81 20.20 18.01
C GLU A 47 0.55 20.24 16.51
N ILE A 48 -0.08 21.31 16.00
CA ILE A 48 -0.42 21.47 14.57
C ILE A 48 0.30 22.69 14.04
N GLN A 49 1.05 22.52 12.95
CA GLN A 49 1.77 23.60 12.28
C GLN A 49 1.42 23.67 10.79
N LYS A 50 1.52 24.89 10.23
CA LYS A 50 1.36 25.11 8.80
C LYS A 50 2.56 24.53 8.06
N PHE A 51 2.31 23.63 7.12
CA PHE A 51 3.35 23.02 6.31
C PHE A 51 3.95 24.03 5.32
N SER A 52 5.24 24.21 5.39
CA SER A 52 6.12 24.69 4.33
C SER A 52 7.47 23.99 4.48
N ILE A 53 8.23 23.91 3.40
CA ILE A 53 9.58 23.32 3.41
C ILE A 53 10.49 24.04 4.41
N GLU A 54 10.41 25.39 4.43
CA GLU A 54 11.23 26.24 5.31
C GLU A 54 10.89 26.00 6.78
N ALA A 55 9.58 25.96 7.11
CA ALA A 55 9.14 25.73 8.47
C ALA A 55 9.52 24.31 8.95
N LEU A 56 9.30 23.29 8.12
CA LEU A 56 9.69 21.93 8.44
C LEU A 56 11.22 21.82 8.63
N ASN A 57 12.01 22.37 7.69
CA ASN A 57 13.46 22.35 7.75
C ASN A 57 14.02 23.07 9.00
N SER A 58 13.35 24.11 9.50
CA SER A 58 13.74 24.82 10.71
C SER A 58 13.42 24.07 12.00
N ASN A 59 12.48 23.13 11.97
CA ASN A 59 12.01 22.40 13.15
C ASN A 59 12.53 20.96 13.22
N LEU A 60 12.97 20.39 12.09
CA LEU A 60 13.48 19.02 12.03
C LEU A 60 14.92 18.95 12.61
N ASN A 61 15.14 18.07 13.57
CA ASN A 61 16.38 17.89 14.27
C ASN A 61 16.96 16.48 14.05
N LYS A 62 18.21 16.31 14.48
CA LYS A 62 18.89 15.01 14.44
C LYS A 62 18.09 13.92 15.18
N ASN A 63 17.98 12.75 14.55
CA ASN A 63 17.24 11.57 15.02
C ASN A 63 15.72 11.76 15.14
N ASP A 64 15.16 12.88 14.66
CA ASP A 64 13.71 12.98 14.49
C ASP A 64 13.22 12.03 13.39
N ILE A 65 11.91 11.77 13.37
CA ILE A 65 11.31 10.91 12.36
C ILE A 65 10.28 11.72 11.60
N LEU A 66 10.47 11.86 10.29
CA LEU A 66 9.55 12.52 9.38
C LEU A 66 8.70 11.49 8.65
N ILE A 67 7.39 11.60 8.80
CA ILE A 67 6.40 10.81 8.07
C ILE A 67 5.81 11.66 6.96
N SER A 68 5.83 11.17 5.73
CA SER A 68 5.18 11.83 4.60
C SER A 68 3.96 11.06 4.11
N MET A 69 2.77 11.64 4.36
CA MET A 69 1.49 11.19 3.78
C MET A 69 1.02 12.15 2.68
N LEU A 70 1.95 12.80 2.01
CA LEU A 70 1.74 13.66 0.85
C LEU A 70 1.76 12.84 -0.45
N PRO A 71 1.38 13.43 -1.61
CA PRO A 71 1.60 12.82 -2.92
C PRO A 71 3.08 12.48 -3.16
N GLY A 72 3.33 11.45 -3.99
CA GLY A 72 4.65 10.86 -4.22
C GLY A 72 5.77 11.84 -4.58
N ASP A 73 5.46 12.90 -5.33
CA ASP A 73 6.41 13.92 -5.76
C ASP A 73 7.11 14.65 -4.58
N TRP A 74 6.52 14.58 -3.38
CA TRP A 74 7.08 15.19 -2.17
C TRP A 74 8.07 14.28 -1.45
N HIS A 75 8.06 12.97 -1.68
CA HIS A 75 8.81 12.04 -0.83
C HIS A 75 10.32 12.19 -0.98
N VAL A 76 10.84 12.23 -2.21
CA VAL A 76 12.28 12.38 -2.45
C VAL A 76 12.81 13.73 -1.94
N PRO A 77 12.17 14.89 -2.20
CA PRO A 77 12.56 16.16 -1.58
C PRO A 77 12.60 16.11 -0.04
N LEU A 78 11.58 15.51 0.60
CA LEU A 78 11.53 15.40 2.06
C LEU A 78 12.58 14.44 2.61
N ALA A 79 12.85 13.31 1.95
CA ALA A 79 13.89 12.37 2.32
C ALA A 79 15.29 13.03 2.26
N LYS A 80 15.55 13.89 1.26
CA LYS A 80 16.78 14.68 1.18
C LYS A 80 16.93 15.67 2.33
N ILE A 81 15.85 16.30 2.77
CA ILE A 81 15.83 17.15 3.96
C ILE A 81 16.17 16.31 5.20
N CYS A 82 15.60 15.09 5.33
CA CYS A 82 15.91 14.19 6.43
C CYS A 82 17.42 13.85 6.47
N LEU A 83 18.04 13.55 5.34
CA LEU A 83 19.50 13.34 5.26
C LEU A 83 20.28 14.56 5.75
N GLN A 84 19.95 15.75 5.28
CA GLN A 84 20.61 16.99 5.69
C GLN A 84 20.48 17.26 7.20
N LYS A 85 19.35 16.90 7.79
CA LYS A 85 19.04 17.10 9.21
C LYS A 85 19.44 15.90 10.09
N GLN A 86 19.97 14.84 9.50
CA GLN A 86 20.26 13.57 10.18
C GLN A 86 19.01 12.99 10.86
N ALA A 87 17.87 13.00 10.16
CA ALA A 87 16.57 12.48 10.58
C ALA A 87 16.18 11.25 9.77
N HIS A 88 15.26 10.44 10.30
CA HIS A 88 14.69 9.29 9.63
C HIS A 88 13.50 9.70 8.75
N PHE A 89 13.19 8.91 7.72
CA PHE A 89 12.07 9.14 6.82
C PHE A 89 11.15 7.92 6.76
N VAL A 90 9.83 8.14 6.70
CA VAL A 90 8.81 7.08 6.54
C VAL A 90 7.75 7.51 5.55
N SER A 91 7.35 6.61 4.65
CA SER A 91 6.18 6.78 3.77
C SER A 91 5.48 5.45 3.46
N SER A 92 4.21 5.52 3.08
CA SER A 92 3.44 4.37 2.58
C SER A 92 3.59 4.12 1.08
N SER A 93 4.35 4.95 0.37
CA SER A 93 4.46 4.91 -1.09
C SER A 93 5.55 3.96 -1.57
N TYR A 94 5.42 3.51 -2.82
CA TYR A 94 6.44 2.72 -3.50
C TYR A 94 7.80 3.43 -3.54
N ILE A 95 8.87 2.63 -3.45
CA ILE A 95 10.25 3.10 -3.62
C ILE A 95 10.45 3.47 -5.09
N SER A 96 10.65 4.76 -5.38
CA SER A 96 11.03 5.20 -6.73
C SER A 96 12.52 4.97 -6.97
N PRO A 97 12.97 4.94 -8.25
CA PRO A 97 14.40 4.88 -8.57
C PRO A 97 15.21 6.00 -7.91
N GLU A 98 14.65 7.21 -7.84
CA GLU A 98 15.28 8.38 -7.20
C GLU A 98 15.34 8.22 -5.67
N MET A 99 14.36 7.58 -5.05
CA MET A 99 14.40 7.24 -3.63
C MET A 99 15.47 6.18 -3.36
N LEU A 100 15.50 5.13 -4.18
CA LEU A 100 16.50 4.06 -4.06
C LEU A 100 17.93 4.57 -4.22
N ALA A 101 18.14 5.59 -5.06
CA ALA A 101 19.45 6.23 -5.25
C ALA A 101 20.00 6.88 -3.96
N LEU A 102 19.15 7.19 -2.97
CA LEU A 102 19.57 7.72 -1.66
C LEU A 102 20.02 6.64 -0.67
N ASN A 103 19.99 5.35 -1.05
CA ASN A 103 20.23 4.23 -0.14
C ASN A 103 21.62 4.26 0.53
N SER A 104 22.68 4.56 -0.24
CA SER A 104 24.03 4.70 0.32
C SER A 104 24.11 5.82 1.34
N ASP A 105 23.54 6.99 1.00
CA ASP A 105 23.60 8.17 1.86
C ASP A 105 22.87 7.92 3.20
N PHE A 106 21.71 7.25 3.18
CA PHE A 106 21.00 6.86 4.40
C PHE A 106 21.78 5.82 5.21
N LYS A 107 22.44 4.85 4.57
CA LYS A 107 23.30 3.87 5.24
C LYS A 107 24.50 4.53 5.91
N ASP A 108 25.21 5.38 5.20
CA ASP A 108 26.41 6.06 5.69
C ASP A 108 26.09 7.01 6.85
N ALA A 109 24.91 7.62 6.82
CA ALA A 109 24.39 8.45 7.89
C ALA A 109 23.80 7.65 9.08
N ASN A 110 23.72 6.32 8.99
CA ASN A 110 23.06 5.43 9.96
C ASN A 110 21.58 5.80 10.21
N LEU A 111 20.85 6.14 9.13
CA LEU A 111 19.45 6.55 9.15
C LEU A 111 18.57 5.55 8.42
N ALA A 112 17.34 5.37 8.92
CA ALA A 112 16.30 4.60 8.24
C ALA A 112 15.47 5.49 7.30
N CYS A 113 15.25 5.01 6.08
CA CYS A 113 14.31 5.57 5.10
C CYS A 113 13.33 4.48 4.70
N VAL A 114 12.25 4.36 5.45
CA VAL A 114 11.29 3.27 5.30
C VAL A 114 10.16 3.71 4.38
N ASN A 115 9.92 2.92 3.36
CA ASN A 115 8.85 3.12 2.40
C ASN A 115 8.00 1.85 2.31
N GLU A 116 6.92 1.88 1.54
CA GLU A 116 6.10 0.68 1.33
C GLU A 116 5.61 0.05 2.64
N VAL A 117 5.20 0.89 3.58
CA VAL A 117 4.68 0.45 4.89
C VAL A 117 3.22 0.87 5.09
N GLY A 118 2.43 0.73 4.02
CA GLY A 118 0.98 0.93 4.03
C GLY A 118 0.21 -0.38 3.90
N LEU A 119 -0.80 -0.36 3.04
CA LEU A 119 -1.64 -1.52 2.73
C LEU A 119 -1.08 -2.30 1.52
N ASP A 120 -1.05 -1.67 0.38
CA ASP A 120 -0.48 -2.08 -0.91
C ASP A 120 0.10 -0.81 -1.58
N PRO A 121 1.40 -0.60 -1.33
CA PRO A 121 2.41 -1.52 -0.75
C PRO A 121 2.50 -1.50 0.78
N GLY A 122 2.72 -2.67 1.39
CA GLY A 122 3.04 -2.81 2.81
C GLY A 122 2.53 -4.10 3.45
N ILE A 123 1.23 -4.20 3.77
CA ILE A 123 0.64 -5.43 4.33
C ILE A 123 0.78 -6.59 3.35
N ASP A 124 0.58 -6.33 2.06
CA ASP A 124 0.79 -7.30 0.98
C ASP A 124 2.20 -7.87 0.95
N HIS A 125 3.22 -7.06 1.27
CA HIS A 125 4.61 -7.51 1.39
C HIS A 125 4.79 -8.46 2.55
N SER A 126 4.20 -8.16 3.72
CA SER A 126 4.27 -9.05 4.89
C SER A 126 3.62 -10.40 4.61
N MET A 127 2.45 -10.40 3.95
CA MET A 127 1.78 -11.64 3.52
C MET A 127 2.62 -12.42 2.50
N ALA A 128 3.24 -11.74 1.54
CA ALA A 128 4.12 -12.36 0.55
C ALA A 128 5.36 -12.98 1.20
N HIS A 129 6.03 -12.26 2.09
CA HIS A 129 7.19 -12.76 2.83
C HIS A 129 6.83 -13.98 3.67
N PHE A 130 5.67 -13.96 4.34
CA PHE A 130 5.18 -15.10 5.10
C PHE A 130 5.02 -16.34 4.21
N LEU A 131 4.27 -16.22 3.09
CA LEU A 131 3.99 -17.35 2.20
C LEU A 131 5.26 -17.89 1.52
N VAL A 132 6.17 -17.00 1.09
CA VAL A 132 7.44 -17.44 0.47
C VAL A 132 8.33 -18.15 1.48
N ASN A 133 8.38 -17.68 2.72
CA ASN A 133 9.14 -18.33 3.78
C ASN A 133 8.51 -19.68 4.17
N ASP A 134 7.19 -19.75 4.28
CA ASP A 134 6.45 -20.98 4.58
C ASP A 134 6.66 -22.03 3.47
N LEU A 135 6.58 -21.64 2.20
CA LEU A 135 6.88 -22.53 1.07
C LEU A 135 8.31 -23.11 1.14
N LYS A 136 9.32 -22.24 1.39
CA LYS A 136 10.72 -22.67 1.51
C LYS A 136 10.95 -23.68 2.64
N ASN A 137 10.24 -23.49 3.76
CA ASN A 137 10.35 -24.38 4.92
C ASN A 137 9.58 -25.70 4.70
N SER A 138 8.46 -25.66 3.96
CA SER A 138 7.61 -26.82 3.69
C SER A 138 8.16 -27.73 2.59
N LEU A 139 8.80 -27.15 1.59
CA LEU A 139 9.32 -27.88 0.42
C LEU A 139 10.83 -27.62 0.24
N PRO A 140 11.70 -28.56 0.68
CA PRO A 140 13.15 -28.45 0.47
C PRO A 140 13.58 -28.67 -0.98
N LYS A 141 12.65 -29.07 -1.88
CA LYS A 141 12.92 -29.23 -3.32
C LYS A 141 12.85 -27.91 -4.04
N ASN A 142 13.87 -27.62 -4.85
CA ASN A 142 13.98 -26.37 -5.62
C ASN A 142 13.35 -26.45 -7.01
N ASP A 143 13.11 -27.67 -7.54
CA ASP A 143 12.55 -27.89 -8.88
C ASP A 143 11.01 -27.90 -8.81
N VAL A 144 10.45 -26.69 -8.68
CA VAL A 144 9.01 -26.46 -8.66
C VAL A 144 8.63 -25.29 -9.56
N SER A 145 7.46 -25.42 -10.18
CA SER A 145 6.80 -24.30 -10.86
C SER A 145 5.90 -23.55 -9.88
N VAL A 146 6.03 -22.24 -9.81
CA VAL A 146 5.31 -21.41 -8.84
C VAL A 146 4.39 -20.41 -9.51
N ASP A 147 3.20 -20.24 -8.95
CA ASP A 147 2.24 -19.21 -9.28
C ASP A 147 2.05 -18.28 -8.05
N PHE A 148 2.24 -17.00 -8.25
CA PHE A 148 2.04 -15.97 -7.23
C PHE A 148 1.09 -14.90 -7.71
N ILE A 149 0.14 -14.54 -6.87
CA ILE A 149 -0.72 -13.37 -7.06
C ILE A 149 -0.79 -12.54 -5.77
N SER A 150 -0.95 -11.23 -5.94
CA SER A 150 -1.29 -10.29 -4.87
C SER A 150 -2.33 -9.31 -5.41
N TYR A 151 -3.57 -9.45 -5.00
CA TYR A 151 -4.68 -8.60 -5.44
C TYR A 151 -5.24 -7.80 -4.28
N CYS A 152 -5.21 -6.47 -4.41
CA CYS A 152 -5.72 -5.54 -3.41
C CYS A 152 -6.78 -4.61 -4.00
N GLY A 153 -7.86 -4.37 -3.26
CA GLY A 153 -8.90 -3.42 -3.66
C GLY A 153 -9.57 -2.72 -2.49
N GLY A 154 -9.67 -1.39 -2.60
CA GLY A 154 -10.61 -0.60 -1.81
C GLY A 154 -11.90 -0.41 -2.60
N VAL A 155 -13.02 -0.90 -2.07
CA VAL A 155 -14.32 -0.91 -2.72
C VAL A 155 -15.41 -0.46 -1.74
N PRO A 156 -16.60 -0.03 -2.19
CA PRO A 156 -17.71 0.21 -1.28
C PRO A 156 -18.21 -1.11 -0.67
N LYS A 157 -18.46 -1.12 0.65
CA LYS A 157 -19.07 -2.26 1.33
C LYS A 157 -20.48 -2.52 0.79
N ILE A 158 -21.20 -1.46 0.44
CA ILE A 158 -22.52 -1.50 -0.22
C ILE A 158 -22.31 -1.06 -1.67
N PRO A 159 -22.40 -1.97 -2.65
CA PRO A 159 -22.18 -1.63 -4.05
C PRO A 159 -23.14 -0.56 -4.56
N ASN A 160 -22.60 0.45 -5.26
CA ASN A 160 -23.35 1.48 -5.97
C ASN A 160 -23.40 1.19 -7.50
N PRO A 161 -24.21 1.91 -8.30
CA PRO A 161 -24.25 1.72 -9.76
C PRO A 161 -22.91 1.98 -10.46
N PHE A 162 -22.04 2.85 -9.89
CA PHE A 162 -20.71 3.12 -10.39
C PHE A 162 -19.70 2.02 -10.04
N ARG A 163 -20.08 1.05 -9.19
CA ARG A 163 -19.24 -0.06 -8.68
C ARG A 163 -17.96 0.39 -8.02
N TYR A 164 -17.90 1.65 -7.57
CA TYR A 164 -16.75 2.24 -6.91
C TYR A 164 -17.12 3.48 -6.07
N LYS A 165 -16.43 3.66 -4.96
CA LYS A 165 -16.38 4.89 -4.16
C LYS A 165 -14.94 5.17 -3.76
N PHE A 166 -14.61 6.42 -3.52
CA PHE A 166 -13.24 6.86 -3.32
C PHE A 166 -12.90 6.94 -1.83
N SER A 167 -12.17 5.96 -1.30
CA SER A 167 -11.57 5.98 0.05
C SER A 167 -10.18 6.62 0.07
N TRP A 168 -9.64 6.94 -1.12
CA TRP A 168 -8.36 7.62 -1.31
C TRP A 168 -8.42 8.53 -2.56
N SER A 169 -7.29 9.08 -3.00
CA SER A 169 -7.22 10.07 -4.07
C SER A 169 -7.85 9.61 -5.40
N PRO A 170 -8.95 10.24 -5.88
CA PRO A 170 -9.51 9.93 -7.19
C PRO A 170 -8.51 10.17 -8.33
N ALA A 171 -7.71 11.23 -8.25
CA ALA A 171 -6.65 11.51 -9.23
C ALA A 171 -5.62 10.37 -9.27
N GLY A 172 -5.30 9.77 -8.11
CA GLY A 172 -4.42 8.60 -8.04
C GLY A 172 -5.00 7.39 -8.75
N VAL A 173 -6.30 7.12 -8.57
CA VAL A 173 -7.01 6.02 -9.27
C VAL A 173 -6.97 6.23 -10.79
N LEU A 174 -7.31 7.43 -11.26
CA LEU A 174 -7.33 7.74 -12.71
C LEU A 174 -5.93 7.67 -13.33
N LYS A 175 -4.90 8.17 -12.63
CA LYS A 175 -3.50 8.05 -13.08
C LYS A 175 -3.04 6.59 -13.15
N ALA A 176 -3.43 5.75 -12.19
CA ALA A 176 -3.10 4.33 -12.20
C ALA A 176 -3.68 3.61 -13.43
N LEU A 177 -4.87 4.01 -13.90
CA LEU A 177 -5.47 3.45 -15.12
C LEU A 177 -4.70 3.81 -16.40
N LYS A 178 -3.88 4.85 -16.40
CA LYS A 178 -2.98 5.20 -17.53
C LYS A 178 -1.60 4.55 -17.43
N SER A 179 -1.30 3.89 -16.35
CA SER A 179 0.02 3.30 -16.14
C SER A 179 0.07 1.89 -16.73
N PRO A 180 1.05 1.58 -17.60
CA PRO A 180 1.27 0.20 -18.02
C PRO A 180 1.67 -0.67 -16.84
N SER A 181 1.49 -1.97 -16.99
CA SER A 181 1.94 -2.95 -16.01
C SER A 181 2.81 -4.03 -16.64
N LYS A 182 3.67 -4.62 -15.81
CA LYS A 182 4.54 -5.71 -16.21
C LYS A 182 4.48 -6.82 -15.17
N SER A 183 4.26 -8.04 -15.64
CA SER A 183 4.04 -9.23 -14.81
C SER A 183 4.68 -10.46 -15.46
N ILE A 184 4.56 -11.64 -14.85
CA ILE A 184 4.86 -12.91 -15.50
C ILE A 184 3.55 -13.69 -15.65
N LYS A 185 3.33 -14.26 -16.84
CA LYS A 185 2.21 -15.12 -17.15
C LYS A 185 2.68 -16.24 -18.10
N ASN A 186 2.38 -17.48 -17.76
CA ASN A 186 2.84 -18.67 -18.50
C ASN A 186 4.38 -18.74 -18.67
N GLY A 187 5.13 -18.31 -17.64
CA GLY A 187 6.59 -18.29 -17.64
C GLY A 187 7.24 -17.16 -18.44
N GLU A 188 6.45 -16.28 -19.05
CA GLU A 188 6.95 -15.20 -19.90
C GLU A 188 6.55 -13.82 -19.35
N ILE A 189 7.32 -12.80 -19.69
CA ILE A 189 7.00 -11.41 -19.34
C ILE A 189 5.70 -11.02 -20.08
N TRP A 190 4.75 -10.54 -19.30
CA TRP A 190 3.46 -10.06 -19.77
C TRP A 190 3.36 -8.55 -19.55
N ASP A 191 3.57 -7.81 -20.64
CA ASP A 191 3.38 -6.37 -20.67
C ASP A 191 1.92 -6.03 -21.01
N VAL A 192 1.30 -5.18 -20.21
CA VAL A 192 -0.06 -4.69 -20.39
C VAL A 192 -0.04 -3.17 -20.47
N GLU A 193 -0.39 -2.64 -21.61
CA GLU A 193 -0.39 -1.19 -21.83
C GLU A 193 -1.56 -0.50 -21.14
N ARG A 194 -2.73 -1.12 -21.17
CA ARG A 194 -3.96 -0.61 -20.58
C ARG A 194 -4.53 -1.63 -19.59
N PRO A 195 -4.68 -1.28 -18.32
CA PRO A 195 -5.17 -2.22 -17.30
C PRO A 195 -6.48 -2.92 -17.66
N TRP A 196 -7.42 -2.20 -18.27
CA TRP A 196 -8.74 -2.76 -18.64
C TRP A 196 -8.72 -3.78 -19.78
N ASP A 197 -7.64 -3.89 -20.56
CA ASP A 197 -7.48 -4.94 -21.56
C ASP A 197 -7.13 -6.30 -20.93
N ALA A 198 -6.68 -6.29 -19.68
CA ALA A 198 -6.22 -7.46 -18.95
C ALA A 198 -7.15 -7.86 -17.79
N ILE A 199 -8.37 -7.31 -17.76
CA ILE A 199 -9.34 -7.66 -16.70
C ILE A 199 -9.71 -9.13 -16.80
N THR A 200 -9.63 -9.82 -15.68
CA THR A 200 -10.10 -11.20 -15.51
C THR A 200 -10.96 -11.33 -14.25
N ARG A 201 -11.68 -12.43 -14.12
CA ARG A 201 -12.42 -12.76 -12.92
C ARG A 201 -11.54 -13.50 -11.92
N TYR A 202 -11.76 -13.21 -10.66
CA TYR A 202 -11.05 -13.82 -9.54
C TYR A 202 -12.05 -14.08 -8.41
N THR A 203 -12.15 -15.32 -7.98
CA THR A 203 -12.93 -15.69 -6.80
C THR A 203 -12.01 -15.61 -5.58
N ALA A 204 -12.25 -14.63 -4.72
CA ALA A 204 -11.51 -14.50 -3.47
C ALA A 204 -11.96 -15.62 -2.50
N PRO A 205 -11.02 -16.34 -1.86
CA PRO A 205 -11.35 -17.40 -0.93
C PRO A 205 -11.68 -16.82 0.46
N LEU A 206 -12.73 -16.00 0.48
CA LEU A 206 -13.36 -15.47 1.69
C LEU A 206 -14.21 -16.55 2.36
N PRO A 207 -14.65 -16.41 3.63
CA PRO A 207 -15.55 -17.35 4.28
C PRO A 207 -16.81 -17.67 3.44
N GLU A 208 -17.33 -16.65 2.75
CA GLU A 208 -18.28 -16.79 1.64
C GLU A 208 -17.53 -16.36 0.37
N PRO A 209 -17.15 -17.31 -0.51
CA PRO A 209 -16.38 -16.98 -1.72
C PRO A 209 -17.09 -15.92 -2.57
N GLU A 210 -16.36 -14.89 -2.96
CA GLU A 210 -16.91 -13.74 -3.69
C GLU A 210 -16.10 -13.48 -4.97
N GLU A 211 -16.82 -13.20 -6.08
CA GLU A 211 -16.21 -12.94 -7.38
C GLU A 211 -15.91 -11.45 -7.56
N PHE A 212 -14.72 -11.17 -8.05
CA PHE A 212 -14.21 -9.82 -8.32
C PHE A 212 -13.63 -9.73 -9.73
N GLU A 213 -13.52 -8.53 -10.25
CA GLU A 213 -12.70 -8.22 -11.42
C GLU A 213 -11.30 -7.81 -10.96
N VAL A 214 -10.26 -8.39 -11.59
CA VAL A 214 -8.86 -8.09 -11.27
C VAL A 214 -8.07 -7.75 -12.52
N TYR A 215 -7.05 -6.91 -12.37
CA TYR A 215 -6.12 -6.56 -13.44
C TYR A 215 -4.73 -6.28 -12.88
N PRO A 216 -3.65 -6.55 -13.65
CA PRO A 216 -2.29 -6.30 -13.20
C PRO A 216 -2.06 -4.80 -13.00
N ASN A 217 -1.22 -4.46 -12.02
CA ASN A 217 -0.93 -3.08 -11.65
C ASN A 217 0.58 -2.87 -11.54
N ARG A 218 1.11 -1.86 -12.19
CA ARG A 218 2.52 -1.47 -12.16
C ARG A 218 3.48 -2.58 -12.63
N ASP A 219 4.77 -2.41 -12.37
CA ASP A 219 5.80 -3.43 -12.61
C ASP A 219 5.90 -4.35 -11.40
N SER A 220 5.53 -5.62 -11.58
CA SER A 220 5.61 -6.66 -10.55
C SER A 220 7.01 -7.29 -10.45
N LEU A 221 7.85 -7.19 -11.48
CA LEU A 221 9.11 -7.96 -11.56
C LEU A 221 10.12 -7.65 -10.45
N PRO A 222 10.30 -6.41 -9.98
CA PRO A 222 11.22 -6.11 -8.88
C PRO A 222 10.91 -6.86 -7.59
N PHE A 223 9.64 -7.21 -7.37
CA PHE A 223 9.17 -7.88 -6.17
C PHE A 223 9.56 -9.35 -6.08
N LEU A 224 9.95 -10.01 -7.19
CA LEU A 224 10.57 -11.34 -7.15
C LEU A 224 11.79 -11.35 -6.23
N LYS A 225 12.66 -10.35 -6.39
CA LYS A 225 13.85 -10.19 -5.55
C LYS A 225 13.48 -9.73 -4.13
N GLN A 226 12.55 -8.78 -4.02
CA GLN A 226 12.13 -8.22 -2.73
C GLN A 226 11.48 -9.29 -1.84
N TYR A 227 10.66 -10.20 -2.40
CA TYR A 227 10.04 -11.30 -1.67
C TYR A 227 10.96 -12.52 -1.52
N HIS A 228 12.24 -12.40 -1.92
CA HIS A 228 13.23 -13.48 -1.81
C HIS A 228 12.82 -14.78 -2.52
N PHE A 229 12.18 -14.68 -3.70
CA PHE A 229 11.90 -15.86 -4.51
C PHE A 229 13.19 -16.63 -4.78
N ASN A 230 13.11 -17.97 -4.69
CA ASN A 230 14.27 -18.79 -4.99
C ASN A 230 14.57 -18.72 -6.49
N PRO A 231 15.82 -18.39 -6.90
CA PRO A 231 16.20 -18.31 -8.32
C PRO A 231 16.01 -19.63 -9.09
N ASP A 232 15.98 -20.75 -8.39
CA ASP A 232 15.81 -22.10 -8.99
C ASP A 232 14.34 -22.45 -9.25
N TRP A 233 13.38 -21.64 -8.75
CA TRP A 233 11.97 -21.85 -9.03
C TRP A 233 11.62 -21.42 -10.46
N HIS A 234 10.85 -22.25 -11.15
CA HIS A 234 10.25 -21.85 -12.41
C HIS A 234 9.01 -20.97 -12.11
N VAL A 235 9.14 -19.68 -12.30
CA VAL A 235 8.02 -18.74 -12.07
C VAL A 235 7.08 -18.77 -13.28
N ASN A 236 5.96 -19.48 -13.15
CA ASN A 236 4.93 -19.56 -14.19
C ASN A 236 4.01 -18.32 -14.17
N GLN A 237 3.63 -17.87 -12.97
CA GLN A 237 2.84 -16.64 -12.79
C GLN A 237 3.41 -15.80 -11.67
N PHE A 238 3.50 -14.49 -11.90
CA PHE A 238 3.82 -13.51 -10.86
C PHE A 238 3.12 -12.20 -11.16
N VAL A 239 2.02 -11.93 -10.46
CA VAL A 239 1.17 -10.76 -10.71
C VAL A 239 0.86 -10.06 -9.41
N ARG A 240 1.12 -8.75 -9.37
CA ARG A 240 0.52 -7.84 -8.40
C ARG A 240 -0.54 -7.03 -9.12
N GLY A 241 -1.71 -6.90 -8.54
CA GLY A 241 -2.84 -6.34 -9.26
C GLY A 241 -3.89 -5.68 -8.39
N THR A 242 -4.80 -5.05 -9.05
CA THR A 242 -5.91 -4.34 -8.43
C THR A 242 -7.19 -5.16 -8.51
N LEU A 243 -7.94 -5.19 -7.42
CA LEU A 243 -9.23 -5.86 -7.28
C LEU A 243 -10.36 -4.82 -7.34
N ARG A 244 -11.43 -5.14 -8.05
CA ARG A 244 -12.65 -4.35 -8.20
C ARG A 244 -13.90 -5.22 -8.06
N LEU A 245 -15.03 -4.61 -7.68
CA LEU A 245 -16.31 -5.30 -7.65
C LEU A 245 -16.69 -5.85 -9.03
N ASP A 246 -17.34 -7.01 -9.07
CA ASP A 246 -17.91 -7.54 -10.31
C ASP A 246 -18.81 -6.50 -10.99
N GLY A 247 -18.67 -6.35 -12.31
CA GLY A 247 -19.35 -5.34 -13.13
C GLY A 247 -18.71 -3.95 -13.12
N TRP A 248 -17.56 -3.74 -12.47
CA TRP A 248 -16.84 -2.46 -12.49
C TRP A 248 -16.40 -2.09 -13.92
N SER A 249 -15.86 -3.01 -14.67
CA SER A 249 -15.42 -2.77 -16.05
C SER A 249 -16.54 -2.25 -16.95
N LYS A 250 -17.72 -2.81 -16.79
CA LYS A 250 -18.93 -2.37 -17.51
C LYS A 250 -19.35 -0.97 -17.07
N ALA A 251 -19.37 -0.71 -15.77
CA ALA A 251 -19.74 0.60 -15.23
C ALA A 251 -18.76 1.71 -15.64
N TRP A 252 -17.47 1.36 -15.82
CA TRP A 252 -16.40 2.32 -16.16
C TRP A 252 -16.06 2.39 -17.65
N SER A 253 -16.80 1.72 -18.52
CA SER A 253 -16.50 1.66 -19.97
C SER A 253 -16.36 3.04 -20.62
N ASN A 254 -17.16 4.03 -20.24
CA ASN A 254 -17.06 5.40 -20.73
C ASN A 254 -15.84 6.15 -20.13
N VAL A 255 -15.50 5.85 -18.88
CA VAL A 255 -14.31 6.41 -18.21
C VAL A 255 -13.05 5.92 -18.92
N PHE A 256 -12.96 4.65 -19.28
CA PHE A 256 -11.83 4.10 -20.04
C PHE A 256 -11.65 4.79 -21.38
N LYS A 257 -12.74 4.96 -22.14
CA LYS A 257 -12.71 5.69 -23.43
C LYS A 257 -12.24 7.13 -23.28
N GLU A 258 -12.68 7.81 -22.22
CA GLU A 258 -12.26 9.18 -21.96
C GLU A 258 -10.76 9.24 -21.62
N ILE A 259 -10.29 8.38 -20.69
CA ILE A 259 -8.89 8.31 -20.30
C ILE A 259 -7.97 7.95 -21.48
N GLU A 260 -8.39 7.02 -22.36
CA GLU A 260 -7.63 6.62 -23.53
C GLU A 260 -7.35 7.79 -24.47
N ASN A 261 -8.31 8.69 -24.64
CA ASN A 261 -8.22 9.83 -25.54
C ASN A 261 -7.49 11.05 -24.94
N LEU A 262 -7.08 10.99 -23.64
CA LEU A 262 -6.37 12.11 -23.02
C LEU A 262 -4.91 12.15 -23.49
N THR A 263 -4.53 13.25 -24.13
CA THR A 263 -3.15 13.58 -24.49
C THR A 263 -2.55 14.54 -23.47
N PHE A 264 -1.25 14.38 -23.18
CA PHE A 264 -0.54 15.26 -22.25
C PHE A 264 0.19 16.38 -22.99
N PRO A 265 0.29 17.61 -22.41
CA PRO A 265 -0.08 17.97 -21.00
C PRO A 265 -1.56 18.33 -20.78
N GLU A 266 -2.36 18.56 -21.81
CA GLU A 266 -3.75 19.02 -21.69
C GLU A 266 -4.63 18.02 -20.91
N GLY A 267 -4.33 16.75 -21.05
CA GLY A 267 -5.02 15.67 -20.35
C GLY A 267 -4.88 15.70 -18.82
N ASP A 268 -3.82 16.32 -18.27
CA ASP A 268 -3.68 16.46 -16.81
C ASP A 268 -4.77 17.33 -16.20
N THR A 269 -5.13 18.42 -16.88
CA THR A 269 -6.24 19.30 -16.43
C THR A 269 -7.55 18.53 -16.43
N ARG A 270 -7.84 17.78 -17.51
CA ARG A 270 -9.07 16.99 -17.60
C ARG A 270 -9.12 15.87 -16.56
N LEU A 271 -8.01 15.17 -16.29
CA LEU A 271 -7.94 14.19 -15.20
C LEU A 271 -8.26 14.80 -13.83
N GLN A 272 -7.80 16.04 -13.58
CA GLN A 272 -8.11 16.72 -12.33
C GLN A 272 -9.60 17.12 -12.26
N GLU A 273 -10.20 17.55 -13.35
CA GLU A 273 -11.64 17.81 -13.42
C GLU A 273 -12.45 16.54 -13.18
N MET A 274 -12.14 15.43 -13.86
CA MET A 274 -12.76 14.12 -13.63
C MET A 274 -12.61 13.68 -12.17
N SER A 275 -11.45 13.88 -11.57
CA SER A 275 -11.21 13.59 -10.16
C SER A 275 -12.18 14.36 -9.25
N ASN A 276 -12.39 15.64 -9.51
CA ASN A 276 -13.30 16.49 -8.74
C ASN A 276 -14.78 16.06 -8.96
N GLU A 277 -15.16 15.80 -10.22
CA GLU A 277 -16.50 15.31 -10.55
C GLU A 277 -16.83 13.97 -9.88
N PHE A 278 -15.86 13.03 -9.91
CA PHE A 278 -16.04 11.71 -9.32
C PHE A 278 -16.07 11.77 -7.79
N TRP A 279 -15.25 12.62 -7.18
CA TRP A 279 -15.31 12.86 -5.75
C TRP A 279 -16.69 13.40 -5.34
N ALA A 280 -17.21 14.39 -6.07
CA ALA A 280 -18.51 14.99 -5.75
C ALA A 280 -19.69 13.99 -5.84
N LYS A 281 -19.58 12.97 -6.70
CA LYS A 281 -20.66 12.01 -6.96
C LYS A 281 -20.50 10.68 -6.22
N ASN A 282 -19.25 10.30 -5.89
CA ASN A 282 -18.92 8.95 -5.40
C ASN A 282 -18.00 8.98 -4.18
N ALA A 283 -17.98 10.06 -3.40
CA ALA A 283 -17.42 10.05 -2.06
C ALA A 283 -18.27 9.18 -1.13
N TYR A 284 -17.68 8.68 -0.08
CA TYR A 284 -18.43 8.03 1.00
C TYR A 284 -19.24 9.07 1.75
N GLU A 285 -20.45 8.73 2.12
CA GLU A 285 -21.25 9.51 3.05
C GLU A 285 -20.75 9.33 4.49
N GLU A 286 -21.22 10.18 5.40
CA GLU A 286 -20.89 10.04 6.81
C GLU A 286 -21.37 8.69 7.35
N ASN A 287 -20.46 7.94 8.00
CA ASN A 287 -20.69 6.57 8.51
C ASN A 287 -20.96 5.49 7.44
N GLU A 288 -20.79 5.78 6.17
CA GLU A 288 -20.86 4.77 5.14
C GLU A 288 -19.54 3.96 5.12
N PRO A 289 -19.60 2.61 5.28
CA PRO A 289 -18.39 1.81 5.35
C PRO A 289 -17.77 1.61 3.96
N ASP A 290 -16.46 1.87 3.87
CA ASP A 290 -15.62 1.31 2.82
C ASP A 290 -15.33 -0.17 3.12
N ARG A 291 -14.75 -0.88 2.16
CA ARG A 291 -14.26 -2.25 2.32
C ARG A 291 -12.91 -2.38 1.62
N VAL A 292 -11.99 -3.09 2.26
CA VAL A 292 -10.69 -3.45 1.70
C VAL A 292 -10.60 -4.97 1.65
N ILE A 293 -10.30 -5.50 0.47
CA ILE A 293 -9.98 -6.91 0.26
C ILE A 293 -8.51 -6.99 -0.20
N LEU A 294 -7.75 -7.86 0.43
CA LEU A 294 -6.39 -8.18 0.01
C LEU A 294 -6.22 -9.70 0.02
N CYS A 295 -5.85 -10.25 -1.13
CA CYS A 295 -5.57 -11.67 -1.30
C CYS A 295 -4.16 -11.84 -1.85
N VAL A 296 -3.29 -12.51 -1.10
CA VAL A 296 -1.96 -12.92 -1.57
C VAL A 296 -1.93 -14.43 -1.60
N SER A 297 -1.67 -15.02 -2.76
CA SER A 297 -1.66 -16.48 -2.92
C SER A 297 -0.36 -16.94 -3.55
N LEU A 298 0.14 -18.07 -3.06
CA LEU A 298 1.32 -18.75 -3.60
C LEU A 298 1.00 -20.23 -3.75
N SER A 299 1.25 -20.78 -4.94
CA SER A 299 1.19 -22.21 -5.17
C SER A 299 2.48 -22.72 -5.79
N ALA A 300 2.80 -23.98 -5.51
CA ALA A 300 3.96 -24.67 -6.08
C ALA A 300 3.56 -26.06 -6.57
N LYS A 301 4.02 -26.40 -7.79
CA LYS A 301 3.72 -27.67 -8.46
C LYS A 301 5.03 -28.36 -8.90
N SER A 302 5.04 -29.67 -8.85
CA SER A 302 6.07 -30.49 -9.49
C SER A 302 5.41 -31.63 -10.25
N ASN A 303 5.78 -31.85 -11.52
CA ASN A 303 5.20 -32.90 -12.39
C ASN A 303 3.67 -32.91 -12.40
N SER A 304 3.03 -31.73 -12.47
CA SER A 304 1.57 -31.53 -12.45
C SER A 304 0.88 -31.80 -11.09
N GLU A 305 1.60 -32.21 -10.07
CA GLU A 305 1.09 -32.34 -8.70
C GLU A 305 1.25 -31.02 -7.95
N THR A 306 0.18 -30.54 -7.34
CA THR A 306 0.24 -29.36 -6.47
C THR A 306 0.75 -29.79 -5.10
N LEU A 307 1.93 -29.28 -4.73
CA LEU A 307 2.61 -29.62 -3.47
C LEU A 307 2.39 -28.58 -2.38
N TYR A 308 2.02 -27.39 -2.78
CA TYR A 308 1.75 -26.25 -1.89
C TYR A 308 0.73 -25.33 -2.54
N HIS A 309 -0.29 -24.93 -1.82
CA HIS A 309 -1.21 -23.89 -2.26
C HIS A 309 -1.86 -23.24 -1.05
N LYS A 310 -1.37 -22.03 -0.69
CA LYS A 310 -1.95 -21.23 0.39
C LYS A 310 -2.25 -19.81 -0.07
N SER A 311 -3.32 -19.27 0.49
CA SER A 311 -3.71 -17.87 0.29
C SER A 311 -3.84 -17.16 1.64
N TYR A 312 -3.19 -16.02 1.76
CA TYR A 312 -3.45 -15.09 2.86
C TYR A 312 -4.56 -14.14 2.42
N VAL A 313 -5.64 -14.08 3.20
CA VAL A 313 -6.86 -13.34 2.84
C VAL A 313 -7.20 -12.36 3.95
N LEU A 314 -7.41 -11.11 3.57
CA LEU A 314 -7.87 -10.03 4.44
C LEU A 314 -9.18 -9.46 3.90
N ASP A 315 -10.18 -9.31 4.78
CA ASP A 315 -11.39 -8.54 4.53
C ASP A 315 -11.63 -7.58 5.71
N ALA A 316 -11.68 -6.30 5.41
CA ALA A 316 -11.87 -5.26 6.40
C ALA A 316 -12.82 -4.19 5.88
N TRP A 317 -13.72 -3.74 6.74
CA TRP A 317 -14.65 -2.65 6.39
C TRP A 317 -14.66 -1.56 7.44
N GLY A 318 -15.06 -0.36 7.01
CA GLY A 318 -15.15 0.82 7.85
C GLY A 318 -16.04 0.63 9.07
N THR A 319 -15.68 1.29 10.15
CA THR A 319 -16.45 1.37 11.39
C THR A 319 -16.81 2.84 11.68
N GLN A 320 -17.53 3.09 12.78
CA GLN A 320 -17.79 4.45 13.22
C GLN A 320 -16.51 5.22 13.60
N GLU A 321 -15.42 4.51 13.92
CA GLU A 321 -14.16 5.12 14.34
C GLU A 321 -13.26 5.50 13.15
N SER A 322 -13.23 4.67 12.12
CA SER A 322 -12.37 4.90 10.94
C SER A 322 -12.79 4.07 9.74
N SER A 323 -12.46 4.56 8.53
CA SER A 323 -12.50 3.73 7.33
C SER A 323 -11.46 2.60 7.40
N ALA A 324 -11.74 1.48 6.71
CA ALA A 324 -10.80 0.36 6.59
C ALA A 324 -9.50 0.82 5.91
N MET A 325 -9.62 1.56 4.80
CA MET A 325 -8.48 2.09 4.08
C MET A 325 -7.58 2.95 4.97
N ALA A 326 -8.17 3.85 5.77
CA ALA A 326 -7.38 4.74 6.61
C ALA A 326 -6.56 3.99 7.66
N ARG A 327 -7.17 3.03 8.38
CA ARG A 327 -6.44 2.30 9.42
C ARG A 327 -5.43 1.31 8.84
N LEU A 328 -5.74 0.63 7.74
CA LEU A 328 -4.83 -0.32 7.09
C LEU A 328 -3.64 0.36 6.39
N VAL A 329 -3.75 1.65 6.05
CA VAL A 329 -2.61 2.41 5.51
C VAL A 329 -1.79 3.06 6.62
N SER A 330 -2.43 3.80 7.54
CA SER A 330 -1.68 4.67 8.46
C SER A 330 -1.19 3.99 9.73
N ILE A 331 -1.84 2.92 10.18
CA ILE A 331 -1.38 2.20 11.37
C ILE A 331 -0.07 1.45 11.08
N PRO A 332 0.11 0.73 9.95
CA PRO A 332 1.42 0.20 9.58
C PRO A 332 2.52 1.27 9.47
N VAL A 333 2.21 2.46 8.94
CA VAL A 333 3.14 3.60 8.94
C VAL A 333 3.56 3.98 10.37
N ALA A 334 2.60 4.08 11.29
CA ALA A 334 2.88 4.35 12.70
C ALA A 334 3.71 3.23 13.36
N THR A 335 3.43 1.97 13.02
CA THR A 335 4.20 0.80 13.49
C THR A 335 5.65 0.84 12.99
N ALA A 336 5.88 1.28 11.75
CA ALA A 336 7.24 1.47 11.22
C ALA A 336 8.02 2.54 12.01
N VAL A 337 7.37 3.62 12.44
CA VAL A 337 7.96 4.63 13.32
C VAL A 337 8.37 4.02 14.67
N GLU A 338 7.50 3.21 15.26
CA GLU A 338 7.79 2.50 16.51
C GLU A 338 8.98 1.54 16.34
N ALA A 339 9.04 0.80 15.23
CA ALA A 339 10.14 -0.10 14.90
C ALA A 339 11.48 0.65 14.71
N ILE A 340 11.47 1.84 14.08
CA ILE A 340 12.67 2.70 13.99
C ILE A 340 13.13 3.10 15.40
N LYS A 341 12.23 3.55 16.26
CA LYS A 341 12.56 3.97 17.64
C LYS A 341 13.11 2.84 18.49
N ASN A 342 12.68 1.62 18.23
CA ASN A 342 13.16 0.41 18.90
C ASN A 342 14.48 -0.12 18.32
N GLY A 343 15.01 0.49 17.24
CA GLY A 343 16.25 0.04 16.57
C GLY A 343 16.07 -1.26 15.77
N GLU A 344 14.86 -1.61 15.37
CA GLU A 344 14.52 -2.85 14.66
C GLU A 344 14.69 -2.71 13.13
N ILE A 345 14.76 -1.49 12.63
CA ILE A 345 14.90 -1.19 11.20
C ILE A 345 16.37 -0.89 10.87
N LYS A 346 16.91 -1.58 9.89
CA LYS A 346 18.26 -1.37 9.40
C LYS A 346 18.38 -0.01 8.68
N PRO A 347 19.54 0.66 8.77
CA PRO A 347 19.82 1.87 8.00
C PRO A 347 19.75 1.63 6.49
N GLY A 348 19.35 2.66 5.75
CA GLY A 348 19.19 2.64 4.30
C GLY A 348 17.76 2.87 3.86
N VAL A 349 17.54 2.78 2.54
CA VAL A 349 16.20 2.77 1.94
C VAL A 349 15.66 1.34 1.98
N THR A 350 14.57 1.14 2.70
CA THR A 350 13.94 -0.17 2.92
C THR A 350 12.44 -0.11 2.65
N SER A 351 11.86 -1.25 2.36
CA SER A 351 10.41 -1.50 2.35
C SER A 351 9.90 -1.98 3.71
N ALA A 352 8.68 -2.52 3.75
CA ALA A 352 8.16 -3.25 4.90
C ALA A 352 9.15 -4.33 5.35
N PRO A 353 9.22 -4.63 6.67
CA PRO A 353 10.15 -5.63 7.19
C PRO A 353 9.94 -7.00 6.56
N ASP A 354 11.05 -7.71 6.34
CA ASP A 354 11.13 -9.03 5.73
C ASP A 354 11.61 -10.14 6.68
N SER A 355 12.06 -9.77 7.89
CA SER A 355 12.45 -10.76 8.89
C SER A 355 11.22 -11.46 9.48
N PRO A 356 11.25 -12.82 9.63
CA PRO A 356 10.09 -13.57 10.10
C PRO A 356 9.46 -13.01 11.39
N ASP A 357 10.26 -12.71 12.40
CA ASP A 357 9.78 -12.19 13.69
C ASP A 357 9.04 -10.86 13.56
N LEU A 358 9.50 -9.96 12.67
CA LEU A 358 8.83 -8.68 12.41
C LEU A 358 7.57 -8.89 11.60
N VAL A 359 7.62 -9.76 10.59
CA VAL A 359 6.44 -10.11 9.77
C VAL A 359 5.33 -10.67 10.66
N ASP A 360 5.64 -11.63 11.53
CA ASP A 360 4.65 -12.23 12.43
C ASP A 360 4.02 -11.18 13.37
N ARG A 361 4.83 -10.32 13.99
CA ARG A 361 4.32 -9.23 14.83
C ARG A 361 3.46 -8.23 14.06
N TRP A 362 3.83 -7.93 12.82
CA TRP A 362 3.02 -7.04 11.98
C TRP A 362 1.72 -7.70 11.58
N MET A 363 1.72 -9.01 11.28
CA MET A 363 0.49 -9.72 10.94
C MET A 363 -0.49 -9.82 12.12
N VAL A 364 0.00 -9.95 13.37
CA VAL A 364 -0.84 -9.83 14.57
C VAL A 364 -1.48 -8.43 14.68
N MET A 365 -0.72 -7.38 14.37
CA MET A 365 -1.30 -6.03 14.32
C MET A 365 -2.36 -5.93 13.22
N VAL A 366 -2.11 -6.45 12.01
CA VAL A 366 -3.05 -6.45 10.89
C VAL A 366 -4.35 -7.21 11.23
N GLU A 367 -4.25 -8.32 11.95
CA GLU A 367 -5.41 -9.06 12.44
C GLU A 367 -6.33 -8.18 13.29
N SER A 368 -5.76 -7.37 14.18
CA SER A 368 -6.54 -6.43 15.00
C SER A 368 -7.22 -5.30 14.21
N LEU A 369 -6.80 -5.07 12.97
CA LEU A 369 -7.34 -4.02 12.09
C LEU A 369 -8.37 -4.53 11.08
N SER A 370 -8.58 -5.84 10.98
CA SER A 370 -9.46 -6.46 10.00
C SER A 370 -10.61 -7.18 10.68
N GLN A 371 -11.70 -7.38 9.97
CA GLN A 371 -12.79 -8.21 10.44
C GLN A 371 -12.55 -9.69 10.12
N HIS A 372 -11.73 -9.95 9.11
CA HIS A 372 -11.31 -11.30 8.74
C HIS A 372 -9.86 -11.25 8.25
N LEU A 373 -9.03 -12.13 8.80
CA LEU A 373 -7.66 -12.39 8.37
C LEU A 373 -7.39 -13.89 8.54
N GLU A 374 -7.11 -14.57 7.45
CA GLU A 374 -6.93 -16.02 7.47
C GLU A 374 -5.88 -16.49 6.45
N ILE A 375 -5.25 -17.62 6.75
CA ILE A 375 -4.47 -18.38 5.78
C ILE A 375 -5.29 -19.58 5.36
N VAL A 376 -5.78 -19.56 4.13
CA VAL A 376 -6.52 -20.68 3.53
C VAL A 376 -5.52 -21.66 2.92
N ASP A 377 -5.52 -22.91 3.37
CA ASP A 377 -4.78 -24.02 2.77
C ASP A 377 -5.72 -24.76 1.81
N HIS A 378 -5.45 -24.68 0.50
CA HIS A 378 -6.29 -25.27 -0.54
C HIS A 378 -6.02 -26.77 -0.77
N LEU A 379 -5.12 -27.39 0.00
CA LEU A 379 -4.83 -28.81 -0.07
C LEU A 379 -5.44 -29.63 1.09
N GLN A 380 -6.12 -28.93 2.02
CA GLN A 380 -6.79 -29.54 3.17
C GLN A 380 -8.30 -29.69 2.94
#